data_7f0e88a59e02eb671856e8bdb76ff0d3
#
_entry.id   7f0e88a59e02eb671856e8bdb76ff0d3
#
_cell.length_a   1.000
_cell.length_b   1.000
_cell.length_c   1.000
_cell.angle_alpha   90.00
_cell.angle_beta   90.00
_cell.angle_gamma   90.00
#
_symmetry.space_group_name_H-M   'P 1'
#
loop_
_entity.id
_entity.type
_entity.pdbx_description
1 polymer ?
#
loop_
_entity_poly.entity_id
_entity_poly.type
_entity_poly.pdbx_seq_one_letter_code
_entity_poly.pdbx_strand_id
1 'polypeptide(L)'
;MSVLALDIETKNMSHEIGGFGNTHMFQVSTVATWDGNTGTVYVDEKVDSFAKSGHIIKSLRELKYDLDDSFDKGVKLLGHNIAAFDLPILRDSMDIYCINKFIKNNQYIDTSKILLKQHKERFQLKNLVKCTMNDFKLMESADAPKLWKMGQ
;
A
#
# COMPACT_ATOMS: atom_id res chain seq x y z
N MET A 1 -8.11 -10.88 -16.22
CA MET A 1 -8.41 -10.16 -14.95
C MET A 1 -7.23 -9.24 -14.69
N SER A 2 -7.44 -7.94 -14.67
CA SER A 2 -6.38 -6.97 -14.37
C SER A 2 -6.22 -6.80 -12.85
N VAL A 3 -4.98 -6.68 -12.41
CA VAL A 3 -4.60 -6.56 -11.00
C VAL A 3 -3.68 -5.37 -10.85
N LEU A 4 -3.87 -4.59 -9.80
CA LEU A 4 -3.02 -3.49 -9.39
C LEU A 4 -2.44 -3.83 -8.01
N ALA A 5 -1.16 -4.16 -7.95
CA ALA A 5 -0.47 -4.31 -6.66
C ALA A 5 -0.35 -2.93 -6.00
N LEU A 6 -0.56 -2.88 -4.68
CA LEU A 6 -0.53 -1.65 -3.91
C LEU A 6 0.12 -1.89 -2.55
N ASP A 7 0.97 -0.96 -2.15
CA ASP A 7 1.62 -0.91 -0.85
C ASP A 7 1.74 0.55 -0.38
N ILE A 8 1.61 0.79 0.92
CA ILE A 8 1.69 2.14 1.50
C ILE A 8 2.81 2.24 2.52
N GLU A 9 3.38 3.44 2.64
CA GLU A 9 4.27 3.79 3.72
C GLU A 9 3.71 4.97 4.52
N THR A 10 4.02 5.03 5.81
CA THR A 10 3.48 6.05 6.72
C THR A 10 4.58 6.89 7.34
N LYS A 11 4.25 8.14 7.71
CA LYS A 11 5.15 9.09 8.40
C LYS A 11 5.30 8.78 9.88
N ASN A 12 4.31 8.11 10.47
CA ASN A 12 4.22 7.79 11.89
C ASN A 12 4.06 6.29 12.12
N MET A 13 4.39 5.85 13.31
CA MET A 13 4.28 4.46 13.73
C MET A 13 2.99 4.22 14.52
N SER A 14 2.52 2.98 14.55
CA SER A 14 1.31 2.59 15.28
C SER A 14 1.36 2.93 16.79
N HIS A 15 2.52 2.80 17.44
CA HIS A 15 2.65 3.15 18.86
C HIS A 15 2.54 4.66 19.14
N GLU A 16 2.84 5.51 18.15
CA GLU A 16 2.70 6.98 18.27
C GLU A 16 1.24 7.44 18.26
N ILE A 17 0.35 6.59 17.74
CA ILE A 17 -1.08 6.90 17.55
C ILE A 17 -2.01 6.00 18.37
N GLY A 18 -1.45 5.23 19.32
CA GLY A 18 -2.25 4.38 20.20
C GLY A 18 -2.64 3.02 19.60
N GLY A 19 -2.00 2.58 18.52
CA GLY A 19 -2.15 1.25 17.95
C GLY A 19 -2.71 1.22 16.53
N PHE A 20 -2.66 0.05 15.91
CA PHE A 20 -3.09 -0.19 14.53
C PHE A 20 -4.58 0.06 14.26
N GLY A 21 -5.43 0.03 15.30
CA GLY A 21 -6.87 0.29 15.17
C GLY A 21 -7.21 1.76 14.87
N ASN A 22 -6.29 2.69 15.12
CA ASN A 22 -6.49 4.12 14.90
C ASN A 22 -6.10 4.52 13.46
N THR A 23 -6.71 3.89 12.48
CA THR A 23 -6.38 4.02 11.06
C THR A 23 -6.47 5.47 10.54
N HIS A 24 -7.38 6.27 11.08
CA HIS A 24 -7.55 7.69 10.75
C HIS A 24 -6.41 8.60 11.24
N MET A 25 -5.58 8.13 12.17
CA MET A 25 -4.45 8.89 12.71
C MET A 25 -3.13 8.62 11.98
N PHE A 26 -3.09 7.61 11.11
CA PHE A 26 -1.93 7.41 10.25
C PHE A 26 -1.79 8.55 9.25
N GLN A 27 -0.56 8.91 8.96
CA GLN A 27 -0.20 9.86 7.92
C GLN A 27 0.55 9.12 6.81
N VAL A 28 -0.07 8.98 5.66
CA VAL A 28 0.56 8.33 4.51
C VAL A 28 1.68 9.23 3.96
N SER A 29 2.86 8.68 3.75
CA SER A 29 3.99 9.35 3.11
C SER A 29 4.07 9.03 1.63
N THR A 30 3.85 7.78 1.29
CA THR A 30 4.05 7.26 -0.07
C THR A 30 3.08 6.11 -0.30
N VAL A 31 2.59 6.01 -1.53
CA VAL A 31 1.88 4.83 -2.03
C VAL A 31 2.55 4.38 -3.31
N ALA A 32 2.86 3.11 -3.42
CA ALA A 32 3.38 2.51 -4.63
C ALA A 32 2.33 1.58 -5.25
N THR A 33 2.21 1.64 -6.59
CA THR A 33 1.36 0.73 -7.34
C THR A 33 2.12 0.10 -8.50
N TRP A 34 1.74 -1.14 -8.87
CA TRP A 34 2.31 -1.88 -9.99
C TRP A 34 1.21 -2.64 -10.73
N ASP A 35 1.06 -2.40 -12.02
CA ASP A 35 0.02 -3.02 -12.85
C ASP A 35 0.49 -4.28 -13.62
N GLY A 36 1.72 -4.70 -13.38
CA GLY A 36 2.40 -5.79 -14.09
C GLY A 36 3.37 -5.31 -15.17
N ASN A 37 3.34 -4.03 -15.51
CA ASN A 37 4.20 -3.42 -16.52
C ASN A 37 4.77 -2.07 -16.07
N THR A 38 3.98 -1.24 -15.42
CA THR A 38 4.35 0.13 -15.03
C THR A 38 4.17 0.32 -13.53
N GLY A 39 5.17 0.92 -12.89
CA GLY A 39 5.11 1.37 -11.50
C GLY A 39 4.71 2.84 -11.41
N THR A 40 3.82 3.15 -10.50
CA THR A 40 3.48 4.54 -10.13
C THR A 40 3.76 4.73 -8.65
N VAL A 41 4.44 5.82 -8.31
CA VAL A 41 4.71 6.21 -6.93
C VAL A 41 4.00 7.53 -6.65
N TYR A 42 3.11 7.51 -5.69
CA TYR A 42 2.39 8.69 -5.22
C TYR A 42 3.09 9.21 -3.97
N VAL A 43 3.47 10.48 -3.98
CA VAL A 43 4.23 11.11 -2.90
C VAL A 43 3.55 12.39 -2.41
N ASP A 44 3.87 12.80 -1.19
CA ASP A 44 3.46 14.12 -0.69
C ASP A 44 4.13 15.22 -1.54
N GLU A 45 3.41 16.30 -1.82
CA GLU A 45 3.85 17.41 -2.69
C GLU A 45 5.14 18.11 -2.22
N LYS A 46 5.56 17.86 -0.99
CA LYS A 46 6.80 18.43 -0.42
C LYS A 46 8.07 17.68 -0.85
N VAL A 47 7.93 16.58 -1.54
CA VAL A 47 9.08 15.79 -2.00
C VAL A 47 9.44 16.22 -3.42
N ASP A 48 10.65 16.76 -3.60
CA ASP A 48 11.21 17.00 -4.93
C ASP A 48 11.27 15.68 -5.69
N SER A 49 10.64 15.64 -6.85
CA SER A 49 10.47 14.43 -7.64
C SER A 49 11.81 13.88 -8.14
N PHE A 50 12.28 12.81 -7.55
CA PHE A 50 13.43 12.07 -8.08
C PHE A 50 12.99 11.06 -9.14
N ALA A 51 12.71 11.53 -10.33
CA ALA A 51 12.36 10.70 -11.49
C ALA A 51 13.59 9.96 -12.07
N LYS A 52 14.38 9.27 -11.22
CA LYS A 52 15.57 8.53 -11.70
C LYS A 52 15.30 7.08 -12.10
N SER A 53 14.11 6.55 -11.87
CA SER A 53 13.87 5.09 -11.93
C SER A 53 13.01 4.61 -13.09
N GLY A 54 12.59 5.48 -14.00
CA GLY A 54 11.64 5.10 -15.08
C GLY A 54 10.22 4.83 -14.59
N HIS A 55 9.92 5.07 -13.30
CA HIS A 55 8.58 5.00 -12.73
C HIS A 55 7.84 6.33 -12.88
N ILE A 56 6.51 6.26 -12.90
CA ILE A 56 5.66 7.45 -12.90
C ILE A 56 5.59 7.99 -11.47
N ILE A 57 5.85 9.28 -11.29
CA ILE A 57 5.70 9.97 -10.01
C ILE A 57 4.46 10.85 -10.08
N LYS A 58 3.58 10.73 -9.09
CA LYS A 58 2.33 11.50 -8.95
C LYS A 58 2.21 12.09 -7.55
N SER A 59 1.34 13.10 -7.40
CA SER A 59 0.92 13.57 -6.08
C SER A 59 0.00 12.55 -5.40
N LEU A 60 0.09 12.42 -4.07
CA LEU A 60 -0.85 11.63 -3.28
C LEU A 60 -2.32 12.02 -3.52
N ARG A 61 -2.59 13.26 -3.91
CA ARG A 61 -3.95 13.74 -4.22
C ARG A 61 -4.55 13.09 -5.46
N GLU A 62 -3.72 12.62 -6.39
CA GLU A 62 -4.17 11.95 -7.61
C GLU A 62 -4.60 10.51 -7.36
N LEU A 63 -4.10 9.88 -6.29
CA LEU A 63 -4.37 8.48 -5.97
C LEU A 63 -5.87 8.15 -5.92
N LYS A 64 -6.68 9.01 -5.33
CA LYS A 64 -8.14 8.77 -5.21
C LYS A 64 -8.83 8.65 -6.56
N TYR A 65 -8.41 9.45 -7.54
CA TYR A 65 -8.97 9.44 -8.90
C TYR A 65 -8.52 8.19 -9.67
N ASP A 66 -7.25 7.84 -9.53
CA ASP A 66 -6.69 6.65 -10.17
C ASP A 66 -7.29 5.35 -9.59
N LEU A 67 -7.58 5.32 -8.29
CA LEU A 67 -8.27 4.19 -7.66
C LEU A 67 -9.75 4.10 -8.06
N ASP A 68 -10.44 5.23 -8.16
CA ASP A 68 -11.85 5.25 -8.61
C ASP A 68 -11.97 4.76 -10.06
N ASP A 69 -11.09 5.24 -10.96
CA ASP A 69 -10.98 4.76 -12.33
C ASP A 69 -10.64 3.25 -12.41
N SER A 70 -9.72 2.79 -11.55
CA SER A 70 -9.38 1.37 -11.45
C SER A 70 -10.55 0.51 -11.00
N PHE A 71 -11.36 1.00 -10.05
CA PHE A 71 -12.57 0.32 -9.61
C PHE A 71 -13.56 0.17 -10.77
N ASP A 72 -13.83 1.25 -11.49
CA ASP A 72 -14.79 1.27 -12.62
C ASP A 72 -14.37 0.36 -13.78
N LYS A 73 -13.07 0.18 -13.97
CA LYS A 73 -12.46 -0.78 -14.92
C LYS A 73 -12.44 -2.23 -14.44
N GLY A 74 -12.92 -2.52 -13.25
CA GLY A 74 -12.93 -3.88 -12.69
C GLY A 74 -11.57 -4.40 -12.26
N VAL A 75 -10.58 -3.52 -12.07
CA VAL A 75 -9.23 -3.87 -11.60
C VAL A 75 -9.30 -4.30 -10.14
N LYS A 76 -8.66 -5.42 -9.78
CA LYS A 76 -8.56 -5.86 -8.38
C LYS A 76 -7.29 -5.31 -7.73
N LEU A 77 -7.42 -4.76 -6.52
CA LEU A 77 -6.26 -4.39 -5.71
C LEU A 77 -5.60 -5.64 -5.13
N LEU A 78 -4.28 -5.71 -5.19
CA LEU A 78 -3.48 -6.81 -4.65
C LEU A 78 -2.51 -6.28 -3.60
N GLY A 79 -2.44 -6.94 -2.45
CA GLY A 79 -1.43 -6.64 -1.44
C GLY A 79 -1.28 -7.75 -0.41
N HIS A 80 -0.32 -7.58 0.49
CA HIS A 80 -0.10 -8.51 1.60
C HIS A 80 -0.56 -7.87 2.92
N ASN A 81 -1.62 -8.42 3.52
CA ASN A 81 -2.32 -7.83 4.65
C ASN A 81 -3.04 -6.50 4.32
N ILE A 82 -3.33 -6.28 3.05
CA ILE A 82 -3.91 -5.04 2.51
C ILE A 82 -5.27 -4.71 3.14
N ALA A 83 -6.08 -5.71 3.41
CA ALA A 83 -7.43 -5.52 3.95
C ALA A 83 -7.45 -5.08 5.42
N ALA A 84 -6.40 -5.39 6.18
CA ALA A 84 -6.30 -5.02 7.59
C ALA A 84 -5.48 -3.75 7.83
N PHE A 85 -4.67 -3.33 6.87
CA PHE A 85 -3.76 -2.20 7.03
C PHE A 85 -3.93 -1.13 5.94
N ASP A 86 -3.53 -1.41 4.70
CA ASP A 86 -3.46 -0.40 3.64
C ASP A 86 -4.83 0.20 3.31
N LEU A 87 -5.82 -0.65 3.04
CA LEU A 87 -7.15 -0.17 2.64
C LEU A 87 -7.85 0.66 3.73
N PRO A 88 -7.89 0.24 5.01
CA PRO A 88 -8.46 1.06 6.07
C PRO A 88 -7.73 2.41 6.24
N ILE A 89 -6.40 2.43 6.17
CA ILE A 89 -5.63 3.66 6.29
C ILE A 89 -5.94 4.61 5.14
N LEU A 90 -5.91 4.16 3.88
CA LEU A 90 -6.24 4.99 2.72
C LEU A 90 -7.66 5.58 2.82
N ARG A 91 -8.63 4.77 3.27
CA ARG A 91 -10.01 5.23 3.47
C ARG A 91 -10.12 6.29 4.57
N ASP A 92 -9.53 6.01 5.73
CA ASP A 92 -9.81 6.75 6.96
C ASP A 92 -8.89 7.97 7.13
N SER A 93 -7.63 7.91 6.67
CA SER A 93 -6.67 9.01 6.81
C SER A 93 -6.57 9.91 5.57
N MET A 94 -6.97 9.41 4.40
CA MET A 94 -6.89 10.16 3.14
C MET A 94 -8.27 10.41 2.52
N ASP A 95 -9.37 10.04 3.19
CA ASP A 95 -10.75 10.19 2.69
C ASP A 95 -10.98 9.55 1.31
N ILE A 96 -10.31 8.44 1.03
CA ILE A 96 -10.45 7.70 -0.23
C ILE A 96 -11.62 6.72 -0.11
N TYR A 97 -12.84 7.22 -0.17
CA TYR A 97 -14.05 6.43 0.09
C TYR A 97 -14.37 5.38 -0.98
N CYS A 98 -13.80 5.45 -2.17
CA CYS A 98 -13.93 4.38 -3.17
C CYS A 98 -13.38 3.04 -2.67
N ILE A 99 -12.51 3.03 -1.66
CA ILE A 99 -12.04 1.81 -0.99
C ILE A 99 -13.21 0.97 -0.46
N ASN A 100 -14.29 1.61 0.03
CA ASN A 100 -15.48 0.88 0.46
C ASN A 100 -16.14 0.10 -0.68
N LYS A 101 -16.09 0.62 -1.92
CA LYS A 101 -16.59 -0.08 -3.11
C LYS A 101 -15.75 -1.34 -3.38
N PHE A 102 -14.40 -1.24 -3.32
CA PHE A 102 -13.51 -2.39 -3.48
C PHE A 102 -13.79 -3.47 -2.44
N ILE A 103 -13.95 -3.09 -1.18
CA ILE A 103 -14.23 -4.03 -0.08
C ILE A 103 -15.60 -4.70 -0.27
N LYS A 104 -16.65 -3.91 -0.52
CA LYS A 104 -18.03 -4.39 -0.68
C LYS A 104 -18.18 -5.35 -1.87
N ASN A 105 -17.48 -5.09 -2.96
CA ASN A 105 -17.53 -5.91 -4.17
C ASN A 105 -16.49 -7.03 -4.19
N ASN A 106 -15.74 -7.23 -3.10
CA ASN A 106 -14.66 -8.21 -3.02
C ASN A 106 -13.64 -8.05 -4.18
N GLN A 107 -13.39 -6.80 -4.57
CA GLN A 107 -12.52 -6.42 -5.70
C GLN A 107 -11.09 -6.18 -5.22
N TYR A 108 -10.60 -7.08 -4.36
CA TYR A 108 -9.22 -7.09 -3.87
C TYR A 108 -8.73 -8.51 -3.61
N ILE A 109 -7.43 -8.67 -3.57
CA ILE A 109 -6.73 -9.92 -3.26
C ILE A 109 -5.76 -9.63 -2.11
N ASP A 110 -5.96 -10.30 -0.98
CA ASP A 110 -5.07 -10.22 0.17
C ASP A 110 -4.32 -11.54 0.33
N THR A 111 -3.05 -11.55 -0.06
CA THR A 111 -2.22 -12.75 -0.02
C THR A 111 -2.02 -13.29 1.39
N SER A 112 -1.98 -12.42 2.42
CA SER A 112 -1.90 -12.84 3.82
C SER A 112 -3.14 -13.62 4.26
N LYS A 113 -4.34 -13.16 3.86
CA LYS A 113 -5.60 -13.87 4.15
C LYS A 113 -5.69 -15.22 3.44
N ILE A 114 -5.26 -15.28 2.18
CA ILE A 114 -5.28 -16.52 1.40
C ILE A 114 -4.37 -17.56 2.06
N LEU A 115 -3.14 -17.19 2.39
CA LEU A 115 -2.18 -18.08 3.02
C LEU A 115 -2.64 -18.53 4.42
N LEU A 116 -3.18 -17.60 5.22
CA LEU A 116 -3.74 -17.95 6.52
C LEU A 116 -4.89 -18.96 6.41
N LYS A 117 -5.76 -18.81 5.41
CA LYS A 117 -6.85 -19.76 5.16
C LYS A 117 -6.34 -21.13 4.76
N GLN A 118 -5.31 -21.20 3.92
CA GLN A 118 -4.76 -22.44 3.38
C GLN A 118 -3.88 -23.18 4.40
N HIS A 119 -3.00 -22.46 5.08
CA HIS A 119 -1.95 -23.04 5.92
C HIS A 119 -2.18 -22.89 7.42
N LYS A 120 -3.21 -22.11 7.83
CA LYS A 120 -3.51 -21.77 9.23
C LYS A 120 -2.40 -20.98 9.95
N GLU A 121 -1.46 -20.42 9.19
CA GLU A 121 -0.31 -19.66 9.67
C GLU A 121 -0.21 -18.31 8.97
N ARG A 122 0.38 -17.34 9.65
CA ARG A 122 0.67 -16.01 9.08
C ARG A 122 2.10 -15.99 8.56
N PHE A 123 2.26 -15.61 7.32
CA PHE A 123 3.56 -15.45 6.68
C PHE A 123 3.89 -13.97 6.52
N GLN A 124 5.11 -13.59 6.87
CA GLN A 124 5.61 -12.25 6.58
C GLN A 124 6.04 -12.18 5.11
N LEU A 125 5.72 -11.06 4.43
CA LEU A 125 6.05 -10.88 3.01
C LEU A 125 7.54 -11.07 2.74
N LYS A 126 8.42 -10.58 3.61
CA LYS A 126 9.88 -10.76 3.48
C LYS A 126 10.32 -12.22 3.39
N ASN A 127 9.67 -13.10 4.16
CA ASN A 127 9.98 -14.53 4.15
C ASN A 127 9.48 -15.19 2.86
N LEU A 128 8.30 -14.78 2.38
CA LEU A 128 7.77 -15.27 1.10
C LEU A 128 8.69 -14.87 -0.05
N VAL A 129 9.08 -13.61 -0.14
CA VAL A 129 9.99 -13.11 -1.19
C VAL A 129 11.32 -13.86 -1.14
N LYS A 130 11.92 -14.04 0.04
CA LYS A 130 13.16 -14.79 0.21
C LYS A 130 13.04 -16.24 -0.28
N CYS A 131 11.96 -16.93 0.12
CA CYS A 131 11.80 -18.35 -0.20
C CYS A 131 11.35 -18.63 -1.64
N THR A 132 10.62 -17.70 -2.28
CA THR A 132 10.06 -17.90 -3.61
C THR A 132 10.89 -17.28 -4.73
N MET A 133 11.52 -16.14 -4.47
CA MET A 133 12.23 -15.36 -5.47
C MET A 133 13.73 -15.29 -5.21
N ASN A 134 14.20 -15.79 -4.07
CA ASN A 134 15.58 -15.62 -3.57
C ASN A 134 16.01 -14.15 -3.55
N ASP A 135 15.09 -13.28 -3.19
CA ASP A 135 15.25 -11.83 -3.12
C ASP A 135 14.93 -11.34 -1.70
N PHE A 136 15.11 -10.05 -1.43
CA PHE A 136 14.81 -9.48 -0.13
C PHE A 136 14.21 -8.08 -0.27
N LYS A 137 13.50 -7.67 0.78
CA LYS A 137 13.04 -6.29 0.89
C LYS A 137 14.25 -5.38 1.07
N LEU A 138 14.25 -4.26 0.37
CA LEU A 138 15.30 -3.23 0.50
C LEU A 138 15.29 -2.56 1.87
N MET A 139 14.12 -2.54 2.53
CA MET A 139 13.92 -1.83 3.79
C MET A 139 12.86 -2.54 4.64
N GLU A 140 13.00 -2.53 5.96
CA GLU A 140 11.94 -2.97 6.87
C GLU A 140 10.86 -1.87 6.99
N SER A 141 9.59 -2.27 7.08
CA SER A 141 8.45 -1.33 7.13
C SER A 141 8.54 -0.32 8.29
N ALA A 142 9.17 -0.72 9.41
CA ALA A 142 9.39 0.16 10.56
C ALA A 142 10.45 1.27 10.30
N ASP A 143 11.19 1.20 9.21
CA ASP A 143 12.22 2.20 8.88
C ASP A 143 11.64 3.37 8.07
N ALA A 144 10.55 3.18 7.33
CA ALA A 144 9.94 4.23 6.53
C ALA A 144 9.59 5.48 7.35
N PRO A 145 8.91 5.40 8.53
CA PRO A 145 8.64 6.58 9.35
C PRO A 145 9.91 7.26 9.89
N LYS A 146 10.97 6.49 10.15
CA LYS A 146 12.25 7.05 10.61
C LYS A 146 12.93 7.84 9.49
N LEU A 147 13.01 7.24 8.30
CA LEU A 147 13.60 7.88 7.12
C LEU A 147 12.84 9.15 6.74
N TRP A 148 11.51 9.11 6.79
CA TRP A 148 10.68 10.29 6.56
C TRP A 148 11.02 11.44 7.51
N LYS A 149 11.16 11.15 8.82
CA LYS A 149 11.54 12.17 9.83
C LYS A 149 12.94 12.73 9.61
N MET A 150 13.83 11.96 8.97
CA MET A 150 15.18 12.40 8.61
C MET A 150 15.24 13.14 7.27
N GLY A 151 14.13 13.29 6.55
CA GLY A 151 14.07 13.93 5.24
C GLY A 151 14.63 13.07 4.10
N GLN A 152 14.59 11.76 4.25
CA GLN A 152 15.09 10.78 3.28
C GLN A 152 13.95 10.03 2.61
#